data_20f5eda9cc2fd417e22f84ce0df32ef6
#
_entry.id   20f5eda9cc2fd417e22f84ce0df32ef6
#
_cell.length_a   1.000
_cell.length_b   1.000
_cell.length_c   1.000
_cell.angle_alpha   90.00
_cell.angle_beta   90.00
_cell.angle_gamma   90.00
#
_symmetry.space_group_name_H-M   'P 1'
#
loop_
_entity.id
_entity.type
_entity.pdbx_description
1 polymer ?
#
loop_
_entity_poly.entity_id
_entity_poly.type
_entity_poly.pdbx_seq_one_letter_code
_entity_poly.pdbx_strand_id
1 'polypeptide(L)' 'MAQLKITWIKSYIGRPQNQRKVIHSLGLKRLHHTVTHGDTPTIRGMVNKVQHLLSVEEIAETE' A
#
# COMPACT_ATOMS: atom_id res chain seq x y z
N MET A 1 -6.55 -17.62 -0.81
CA MET A 1 -6.64 -16.38 -0.05
C MET A 1 -6.41 -15.20 -0.98
N ALA A 2 -7.06 -14.09 -0.69
CA ALA A 2 -6.91 -12.91 -1.52
C ALA A 2 -5.59 -12.19 -1.23
N GLN A 3 -5.11 -11.47 -2.22
CA GLN A 3 -3.93 -10.64 -2.08
C GLN A 3 -4.26 -9.21 -2.50
N LEU A 4 -3.50 -8.26 -1.99
CA LEU A 4 -3.65 -6.86 -2.35
C LEU A 4 -2.43 -6.42 -3.13
N LYS A 5 -2.67 -5.90 -4.32
CA LYS A 5 -1.64 -5.28 -5.14
C LYS A 5 -1.66 -3.79 -4.86
N ILE A 6 -0.58 -3.28 -4.33
CA ILE A 6 -0.51 -1.91 -3.86
C ILE A 6 0.53 -1.15 -4.68
N THR A 7 0.10 -0.08 -5.32
CA THR A 7 0.98 0.77 -6.12
C THR A 7 0.96 2.18 -5.53
N TRP A 8 2.13 2.74 -5.31
CA TRP A 8 2.26 4.11 -4.83
C TRP A 8 2.11 5.06 -6.01
N ILE A 9 1.00 5.81 -6.05
CA ILE A 9 0.67 6.64 -7.21
C ILE A 9 0.80 8.15 -6.99
N LYS A 10 0.86 8.59 -5.74
CA LYS A 10 0.95 10.03 -5.44
C LYS A 10 2.09 10.29 -4.46
N SER A 11 2.79 11.40 -4.68
CA SER A 11 3.87 11.81 -3.80
C SER A 11 3.34 12.17 -2.42
N TYR A 12 4.12 11.87 -1.39
CA TYR A 12 3.82 12.27 -0.02
C TYR A 12 4.48 13.60 0.36
N ILE A 13 5.02 14.32 -0.59
CA ILE A 13 5.64 15.64 -0.33
C ILE A 13 4.60 16.54 0.32
N GLY A 14 4.95 17.12 1.47
CA GLY A 14 4.01 17.91 2.25
C GLY A 14 3.08 17.13 3.13
N ARG A 15 3.20 15.80 3.16
CA ARG A 15 2.38 14.94 4.02
C ARG A 15 3.09 14.64 5.33
N PRO A 16 2.35 14.25 6.38
CA PRO A 16 2.97 13.88 7.66
C PRO A 16 3.92 12.70 7.52
N GLN A 17 4.95 12.70 8.36
CA GLN A 17 5.95 11.64 8.34
C GLN A 17 5.40 10.26 8.67
N ASN A 18 4.33 10.19 9.47
CA ASN A 18 3.75 8.90 9.80
C ASN A 18 3.17 8.20 8.58
N GLN A 19 2.65 8.95 7.61
CA GLN A 19 2.19 8.38 6.35
C GLN A 19 3.36 7.82 5.56
N ARG A 20 4.47 8.53 5.55
CA ARG A 20 5.68 8.08 4.89
C ARG A 20 6.18 6.77 5.48
N LYS A 21 6.15 6.64 6.81
CA LYS A 21 6.55 5.42 7.48
C LYS A 21 5.66 4.24 7.12
N VAL A 22 4.36 4.48 7.01
CA VAL A 22 3.42 3.44 6.62
C VAL A 22 3.72 2.94 5.22
N ILE A 23 3.96 3.85 4.28
CA ILE A 23 4.29 3.49 2.90
C ILE A 23 5.57 2.65 2.87
N HIS A 24 6.59 3.05 3.61
CA HIS A 24 7.83 2.29 3.67
C HIS A 24 7.63 0.92 4.33
N SER A 25 6.77 0.84 5.33
CA SER A 25 6.46 -0.43 5.99
C SER A 25 5.78 -1.40 5.06
N LEU A 26 5.05 -0.90 4.07
CA LEU A 26 4.43 -1.74 3.04
C LEU A 26 5.44 -2.26 2.03
N GLY A 27 6.66 -1.75 2.05
CA GLY A 27 7.70 -2.15 1.12
C GLY A 27 7.84 -1.25 -0.09
N LEU A 28 7.05 -0.19 -0.16
CA LEU A 28 7.13 0.78 -1.25
C LEU A 28 8.27 1.74 -0.98
N LYS A 29 9.19 1.84 -1.90
CA LYS A 29 10.39 2.66 -1.72
C LYS A 29 10.40 3.90 -2.57
N ARG A 30 9.59 3.95 -3.62
CA ARG A 30 9.53 5.08 -4.53
C ARG A 30 8.18 5.13 -5.22
N LEU A 31 7.91 6.26 -5.82
CA LEU A 31 6.68 6.49 -6.58
C LEU A 31 6.57 5.46 -7.72
N HIS A 32 5.37 4.99 -7.94
CA HIS A 32 5.04 3.98 -8.95
C HIS A 32 5.61 2.58 -8.67
N HIS A 33 6.20 2.38 -7.50
CA HIS A 33 6.60 1.06 -7.06
C HIS A 33 5.36 0.25 -6.69
N THR A 34 5.33 -1.02 -7.08
CA THR A 34 4.21 -1.91 -6.80
C THR A 34 4.67 -3.07 -5.93
N VAL A 35 3.87 -3.40 -4.93
CA VAL A 35 4.12 -4.56 -4.08
C VAL A 35 2.81 -5.33 -3.91
N THR A 36 2.94 -6.61 -3.57
CA THR A 36 1.79 -7.47 -3.30
C THR A 36 1.90 -7.99 -1.89
N HIS A 37 0.80 -7.90 -1.15
CA HIS A 37 0.71 -8.38 0.22
C HIS A 37 -0.51 -9.26 0.39
N GLY A 38 -0.45 -10.18 1.37
CA GLY A 38 -1.62 -10.93 1.76
C GLY A 38 -2.69 -10.01 2.31
N ASP A 39 -3.95 -10.37 2.10
CA ASP A 39 -5.07 -9.59 2.59
C ASP A 39 -5.29 -9.88 4.08
N THR A 40 -4.62 -9.16 4.93
CA THR A 40 -4.73 -9.29 6.37
C THR A 40 -5.24 -7.99 6.99
N PRO A 41 -5.84 -8.05 8.19
CA PRO A 41 -6.28 -6.82 8.86
C PRO A 41 -5.16 -5.83 9.09
N THR A 42 -3.94 -6.30 9.35
CA THR A 42 -2.78 -5.43 9.54
C THR A 42 -2.49 -4.65 8.27
N ILE A 43 -2.42 -5.32 7.14
CA ILE A 43 -2.13 -4.68 5.86
C ILE A 43 -3.27 -3.73 5.46
N ARG A 44 -4.52 -4.15 5.64
CA ARG A 44 -5.66 -3.28 5.34
C ARG A 44 -5.65 -2.02 6.20
N GLY A 45 -5.29 -2.14 7.47
CA GLY A 45 -5.19 -0.98 8.35
C GLY A 45 -4.12 0.00 7.89
N MET A 46 -2.98 -0.51 7.47
CA MET A 46 -1.90 0.33 6.96
C MET A 46 -2.31 1.02 5.66
N VAL A 47 -2.92 0.28 4.76
CA VAL A 47 -3.37 0.83 3.48
C VAL A 47 -4.42 1.91 3.69
N ASN A 48 -5.36 1.71 4.61
CA ASN A 48 -6.40 2.68 4.86
C ASN A 48 -5.85 4.03 5.32
N LYS A 49 -4.72 4.03 6.02
CA LYS A 49 -4.12 5.27 6.48
C LYS A 49 -3.56 6.12 5.34
N VAL A 50 -3.16 5.48 4.25
CA VAL A 50 -2.49 6.17 3.14
C VAL A 50 -3.14 5.85 1.79
N GLN A 51 -4.37 5.38 1.79
CA GLN A 51 -5.03 4.96 0.55
C GLN A 51 -5.14 6.10 -0.46
N HIS A 52 -5.18 7.33 0.00
CA HIS A 52 -5.22 8.49 -0.90
C HIS A 52 -3.92 8.67 -1.69
N LEU A 53 -2.85 8.01 -1.28
CA LEU A 53 -1.57 8.04 -1.98
C LEU A 53 -1.33 6.77 -2.81
N LEU A 54 -2.18 5.78 -2.65
CA LEU A 54 -1.97 4.46 -3.22
C LEU A 54 -3.12 4.04 -4.12
N SER A 55 -2.78 3.18 -5.08
CA SER A 55 -3.77 2.43 -5.83
C SER A 55 -3.76 1.00 -5.29
N VAL A 56 -4.89 0.53 -4.82
CA VAL A 56 -4.99 -0.81 -4.24
C VAL A 56 -5.93 -1.64 -5.09
N GLU A 57 -5.45 -2.79 -5.51
CA GLU A 57 -6.21 -3.71 -6.31
C GLU A 57 -6.28 -5.05 -5.59
N GLU A 58 -7.48 -5.58 -5.45
CA GLU A 58 -7.66 -6.87 -4.82
C GLU A 58 -7.50 -7.95 -5.86
N ILE A 59 -6.59 -8.88 -5.61
CA ILE A 59 -6.29 -9.98 -6.52
C ILE A 59 -6.76 -11.27 -5.87
N ALA A 60 -7.65 -11.97 -6.54
CA ALA A 60 -8.04 -13.30 -6.08
C ALA A 60 -6.91 -14.26 -6.38
N GLU A 61 -6.53 -15.02 -5.36
CA GLU A 61 -5.52 -16.05 -5.54
C GLU A 61 -6.16 -17.23 -6.23
N THR A 62 -5.63 -17.59 -7.39
CA THR A 62 -6.09 -18.77 -8.12
C THR A 62 -5.04 -19.85 -8.09
N GLU A 63 -5.48 -21.03 -7.93
CA GLU A 63 -4.61 -22.20 -7.92
C GLU A 63 -4.57 -22.85 -9.29
#